data_9125eee4a4322126cc47c40733e5a5c7
#
_entry.id   9125eee4a4322126cc47c40733e5a5c7
#
_cell.length_a   1.000
_cell.length_b   1.000
_cell.length_c   1.000
_cell.angle_alpha   90.00
_cell.angle_beta   90.00
_cell.angle_gamma   90.00
#
_symmetry.space_group_name_H-M   'P 1'
#
loop_
_entity.id
_entity.type
_entity.pdbx_description
1 polymer ?
#
loop_
_entity_poly.entity_id
_entity_poly.type
_entity_poly.pdbx_seq_one_letter_code
_entity_poly.pdbx_strand_id
1 'polypeptide(L)'
;MALGTTCRWVTVGSSDAIRRFDTEALGWLAAFEAKYSRFLPDSWISVLNASAGGASVASDPEIDRILALCHEMHFLTRGVFDPTTLPLIRLWDWRRAKIP
;
A
#
# COMPACT_ATOMS: atom_id res chain seq x y z
N MET A 1 8.18 -11.68 5.36
CA MET A 1 6.91 -10.93 5.52
C MET A 1 6.95 -9.70 4.65
N ALA A 2 5.92 -9.46 3.88
CA ALA A 2 5.78 -8.29 3.02
C ALA A 2 4.34 -7.78 3.08
N LEU A 3 4.12 -6.50 2.84
CA LEU A 3 2.81 -5.85 2.81
C LEU A 3 1.99 -6.05 4.11
N GLY A 4 2.66 -6.15 5.24
CA GLY A 4 2.04 -6.38 6.55
C GLY A 4 1.52 -7.79 6.79
N THR A 5 1.88 -8.75 5.95
CA THR A 5 1.44 -10.15 6.05
C THR A 5 2.54 -11.11 5.63
N THR A 6 2.33 -12.40 5.88
CA THR A 6 3.21 -13.45 5.36
C THR A 6 2.87 -13.72 3.90
N CYS A 7 3.85 -13.56 3.02
CA CYS A 7 3.73 -13.86 1.60
C CYS A 7 4.54 -15.09 1.25
N ARG A 8 3.99 -15.93 0.39
CA ARG A 8 4.66 -17.11 -0.16
C ARG A 8 4.45 -17.16 -1.65
N TRP A 9 5.52 -17.42 -2.40
CA TRP A 9 5.42 -17.76 -3.81
C TRP A 9 6.27 -18.97 -4.13
N VAL A 10 5.93 -19.64 -5.20
CA VAL A 10 6.65 -20.80 -5.72
C VAL A 10 7.07 -20.52 -7.15
N THR A 11 8.35 -20.65 -7.43
CA THR A 11 8.93 -20.40 -8.75
C THR A 11 9.47 -21.69 -9.32
N VAL A 12 9.17 -21.98 -10.58
CA VAL A 12 9.65 -23.15 -11.30
C VAL A 12 10.48 -22.71 -12.49
N GLY A 13 11.68 -23.26 -12.61
CA GLY A 13 12.61 -22.93 -13.68
C GLY A 13 14.03 -23.37 -13.38
N SER A 14 15.01 -22.89 -14.16
CA SER A 14 16.42 -23.11 -13.87
C SER A 14 16.86 -22.31 -12.63
N SER A 15 17.90 -22.79 -11.94
CA SER A 15 18.40 -22.12 -10.73
C SER A 15 18.77 -20.65 -10.95
N ASP A 16 19.37 -20.32 -12.10
CA ASP A 16 19.75 -18.96 -12.43
C ASP A 16 18.53 -18.06 -12.74
N ALA A 17 17.53 -18.60 -13.44
CA ALA A 17 16.30 -17.87 -13.72
C ALA A 17 15.49 -17.61 -12.43
N ILE A 18 15.43 -18.59 -11.54
CA ILE A 18 14.76 -18.47 -10.24
C ILE A 18 15.42 -17.39 -9.39
N ARG A 19 16.76 -17.42 -9.26
CA ARG A 19 17.49 -16.40 -8.49
C ARG A 19 17.29 -14.99 -9.04
N ARG A 20 17.30 -14.84 -10.36
CA ARG A 20 17.05 -13.55 -11.01
C ARG A 20 15.65 -13.03 -10.73
N PHE A 21 14.66 -13.88 -10.91
CA PHE A 21 13.28 -13.54 -10.63
C PHE A 21 13.07 -13.16 -9.15
N ASP A 22 13.58 -13.97 -8.23
CA ASP A 22 13.42 -13.70 -6.79
C ASP A 22 14.07 -12.38 -6.39
N THR A 23 15.26 -12.08 -6.91
CA THR A 23 15.96 -10.82 -6.64
C THR A 23 15.15 -9.62 -7.16
N GLU A 24 14.63 -9.70 -8.39
CA GLU A 24 13.84 -8.64 -8.99
C GLU A 24 12.48 -8.47 -8.27
N ALA A 25 11.81 -9.57 -7.94
CA ALA A 25 10.53 -9.53 -7.24
C ALA A 25 10.65 -8.96 -5.83
N LEU A 26 11.67 -9.37 -5.06
CA LEU A 26 11.93 -8.84 -3.73
C LEU A 26 12.32 -7.36 -3.78
N GLY A 27 13.14 -6.96 -4.75
CA GLY A 27 13.51 -5.56 -4.96
C GLY A 27 12.29 -4.70 -5.29
N TRP A 28 11.41 -5.19 -6.16
CA TRP A 28 10.17 -4.51 -6.51
C TRP A 28 9.22 -4.36 -5.30
N LEU A 29 9.04 -5.43 -4.52
CA LEU A 29 8.21 -5.39 -3.31
C LEU A 29 8.76 -4.41 -2.28
N ALA A 30 10.08 -4.40 -2.05
CA ALA A 30 10.71 -3.47 -1.13
C ALA A 30 10.50 -2.01 -1.56
N ALA A 31 10.66 -1.71 -2.85
CA ALA A 31 10.41 -0.39 -3.41
C ALA A 31 8.94 0.02 -3.31
N PHE A 32 8.02 -0.91 -3.57
CA PHE A 32 6.58 -0.68 -3.44
C PHE A 32 6.19 -0.38 -1.98
N GLU A 33 6.69 -1.17 -1.03
CA GLU A 33 6.44 -0.92 0.40
C GLU A 33 7.02 0.43 0.85
N ALA A 34 8.23 0.76 0.44
CA ALA A 34 8.86 2.05 0.77
C ALA A 34 8.01 3.24 0.30
N LYS A 35 7.29 3.09 -0.81
CA LYS A 35 6.45 4.14 -1.38
C LYS A 35 5.04 4.18 -0.77
N TYR A 36 4.43 3.02 -0.54
CA TYR A 36 3.01 2.92 -0.23
C TYR A 36 2.67 2.37 1.16
N SER A 37 3.65 1.98 1.96
CA SER A 37 3.35 1.47 3.30
C SER A 37 2.96 2.60 4.25
N ARG A 38 1.75 2.55 4.76
CA ARG A 38 1.27 3.50 5.78
C ARG A 38 1.97 3.34 7.14
N PHE A 39 2.69 2.25 7.34
CA PHE A 39 3.46 1.96 8.56
C PHE A 39 4.86 2.56 8.54
N LEU A 40 5.34 3.00 7.38
CA LEU A 40 6.62 3.67 7.22
C LEU A 40 6.39 5.19 7.21
N PRO A 41 6.95 5.96 8.16
CA PRO A 41 6.67 7.39 8.28
C PRO A 41 7.14 8.20 7.06
N ASP A 42 8.18 7.74 6.37
CA ASP A 42 8.77 8.42 5.21
C ASP A 42 8.17 7.97 3.87
N SER A 43 7.21 7.05 3.87
CA SER A 43 6.55 6.63 2.63
C SER A 43 5.72 7.77 2.03
N TRP A 44 5.56 7.74 0.70
CA TRP A 44 4.74 8.73 0.01
C TRP A 44 3.32 8.80 0.58
N ILE A 45 2.69 7.67 0.83
CA ILE A 45 1.33 7.62 1.38
C ILE A 45 1.27 8.21 2.80
N SER A 46 2.29 8.02 3.62
CA SER A 46 2.34 8.59 4.96
C SER A 46 2.53 10.11 4.91
N VAL A 47 3.34 10.61 4.00
CA VAL A 47 3.49 12.04 3.75
C VAL A 47 2.18 12.64 3.26
N LEU A 48 1.49 11.99 2.33
CA LEU A 48 0.18 12.42 1.85
C LEU A 48 -0.84 12.48 3.00
N ASN A 49 -0.92 11.44 3.81
CA ASN A 49 -1.84 11.38 4.95
C ASN A 49 -1.55 12.47 6.00
N ALA A 50 -0.27 12.76 6.25
CA ALA A 50 0.13 13.83 7.16
C ALA A 50 -0.17 15.23 6.61
N SER A 51 -0.24 15.37 5.29
CA SER A 51 -0.50 16.64 4.61
C SER A 51 -2.00 16.91 4.38
N ALA A 52 -2.87 16.04 4.85
CA ALA A 52 -4.32 16.18 4.65
C ALA A 52 -4.83 17.52 5.22
N GLY A 53 -5.52 18.28 4.38
CA GLY A 53 -5.99 19.64 4.73
C GLY A 53 -4.93 20.73 4.63
N GLY A 54 -3.72 20.41 4.24
CA GLY A 54 -2.58 21.35 4.12
C GLY A 54 -2.02 21.43 2.71
N ALA A 55 -0.69 21.39 2.60
CA ALA A 55 0.02 21.51 1.32
C ALA A 55 -0.22 20.32 0.40
N SER A 56 -0.15 20.57 -0.91
CA SER A 56 -0.18 19.53 -1.93
C SER A 56 1.09 18.67 -1.89
N VAL A 57 0.94 17.40 -2.21
CA VAL A 57 2.05 16.44 -2.32
C VAL A 57 2.23 16.06 -3.78
N ALA A 58 3.48 16.04 -4.26
CA ALA A 58 3.78 15.65 -5.63
C ALA A 58 3.41 14.20 -5.89
N SER A 59 2.83 13.93 -7.05
CA SER A 59 2.51 12.59 -7.53
C SER A 59 3.39 12.19 -8.72
N ASP A 60 3.22 10.98 -9.19
CA ASP A 60 3.79 10.47 -10.43
C ASP A 60 2.73 9.67 -11.21
N PRO A 61 3.03 9.25 -12.48
CA PRO A 61 2.05 8.53 -13.28
C PRO A 61 1.54 7.22 -12.66
N GLU A 62 2.34 6.53 -11.88
CA GLU A 62 1.90 5.31 -11.17
C GLU A 62 0.89 5.65 -10.08
N ILE A 63 1.19 6.65 -9.26
CA ILE A 63 0.31 7.16 -8.21
C ILE A 63 -1.01 7.64 -8.81
N ASP A 64 -0.94 8.41 -9.90
CA ASP A 64 -2.12 8.94 -10.58
C ASP A 64 -3.04 7.82 -11.07
N ARG A 65 -2.47 6.73 -11.61
CA ARG A 65 -3.25 5.54 -12.02
C ARG A 65 -3.90 4.84 -10.85
N ILE A 66 -3.19 4.67 -9.75
CA ILE A 66 -3.74 4.04 -8.54
C ILE A 66 -4.87 4.88 -7.97
N LEU A 67 -4.72 6.18 -7.89
CA LEU A 67 -5.75 7.08 -7.39
C LEU A 67 -6.97 7.12 -8.31
N ALA A 68 -6.76 7.11 -9.62
CA ALA A 68 -7.85 7.02 -10.60
C ALA A 68 -8.63 5.71 -10.44
N LEU A 69 -7.95 4.58 -10.26
CA LEU A 69 -8.58 3.30 -10.00
C LEU A 69 -9.39 3.31 -8.69
N CYS A 70 -8.83 3.87 -7.63
CA CYS A 70 -9.53 4.05 -6.37
C CYS A 70 -10.80 4.87 -6.52
N HIS A 71 -10.74 5.96 -7.28
CA HIS A 71 -11.90 6.81 -7.57
C HIS A 71 -12.98 6.06 -8.36
N GLU A 72 -12.58 5.32 -9.39
CA GLU A 72 -13.49 4.50 -10.17
C GLU A 72 -14.18 3.43 -9.33
N MET A 73 -13.43 2.70 -8.50
CA MET A 73 -13.96 1.69 -7.61
C MET A 73 -14.89 2.27 -6.55
N HIS A 74 -14.58 3.45 -6.02
CA HIS A 74 -15.48 4.16 -5.11
C HIS A 74 -16.80 4.48 -5.78
N PHE A 75 -16.76 4.99 -6.99
CA PHE A 75 -17.96 5.31 -7.76
C PHE A 75 -18.78 4.06 -8.11
N LEU A 76 -18.15 3.02 -8.66
CA LEU A 76 -18.83 1.78 -9.06
C LEU A 76 -19.46 1.04 -7.87
N THR A 77 -18.85 1.08 -6.71
CA THR A 77 -19.37 0.43 -5.50
C THR A 77 -20.27 1.33 -4.65
N ARG A 78 -20.60 2.53 -5.14
CA ARG A 78 -21.41 3.52 -4.41
C ARG A 78 -20.87 3.83 -3.02
N GLY A 79 -19.55 3.95 -2.90
CA GLY A 79 -18.87 4.29 -1.65
C GLY A 79 -18.57 3.12 -0.72
N VAL A 80 -18.92 1.88 -1.08
CA VAL A 80 -18.56 0.69 -0.28
C VAL A 80 -17.04 0.52 -0.26
N PHE A 81 -16.39 0.67 -1.40
CA PHE A 81 -14.94 0.83 -1.46
C PHE A 81 -14.62 2.32 -1.21
N ASP A 82 -13.89 2.58 -0.15
CA ASP A 82 -13.48 3.94 0.23
C ASP A 82 -12.01 3.94 0.70
N PRO A 83 -11.07 4.53 -0.07
CA PRO A 83 -9.66 4.59 0.31
C PRO A 83 -9.38 5.63 1.41
N THR A 84 -10.36 6.46 1.80
CA THR A 84 -10.18 7.55 2.76
C THR A 84 -10.50 7.17 4.21
N THR A 85 -10.51 5.88 4.53
CA THR A 85 -10.96 5.35 5.84
C THR A 85 -9.89 5.36 6.93
N LEU A 86 -8.67 5.84 6.66
CA LEU A 86 -7.59 5.80 7.64
C LEU A 86 -7.95 6.46 9.00
N PRO A 87 -8.65 7.61 9.05
CA PRO A 87 -9.07 8.19 10.34
C PRO A 87 -9.96 7.25 11.15
N LEU A 88 -10.86 6.53 10.49
CA LEU A 88 -11.72 5.54 11.13
C LEU A 88 -10.93 4.32 11.61
N ILE A 89 -9.99 3.84 10.81
CA ILE A 89 -9.10 2.73 11.18
C ILE A 89 -8.28 3.08 12.41
N ARG A 90 -7.78 4.31 12.50
CA ARG A 90 -7.03 4.79 13.67
C ARG A 90 -7.91 4.89 14.92
N LEU A 91 -9.15 5.31 14.76
CA LEU A 91 -10.11 5.43 15.86
C LEU A 91 -10.49 4.05 16.41
N TRP A 92 -10.76 3.09 15.54
CA TRP A 92 -11.18 1.75 15.92
C TRP A 92 -10.05 0.82 16.30
N ASP A 93 -8.84 1.09 15.95
CA ASP A 93 -7.60 0.31 16.17
C ASP A 93 -7.84 -1.06 16.83
N TRP A 94 -8.49 -1.95 16.11
CA TRP A 94 -8.91 -3.27 16.61
C TRP A 94 -7.75 -4.11 17.16
N ARG A 95 -6.50 -3.81 16.74
CA ARG A 95 -5.30 -4.48 17.23
C ARG A 95 -4.94 -4.08 18.66
N ARG A 96 -5.37 -2.90 19.09
CA ARG A 96 -5.15 -2.35 20.44
C ARG A 96 -6.42 -2.36 21.28
N ALA A 97 -7.58 -2.55 20.65
CA ALA A 97 -8.84 -2.63 21.35
C ALA A 97 -8.83 -3.84 22.28
N LYS A 98 -8.83 -3.57 23.57
CA LYS A 98 -9.15 -4.60 24.56
C LYS A 98 -10.65 -4.86 24.43
N ILE A 99 -11.00 -5.99 23.86
CA ILE A 99 -12.40 -6.45 23.87
C ILE A 99 -12.73 -6.77 25.32
N PRO A 100 -13.75 -6.12 25.87
CA PRO A 100 -14.17 -6.41 27.24
C PRO A 100 -14.69 -7.84 27.39
#